data_a00fc045c833d6908d031d941b4b7033
#
_entry.id   a00fc045c833d6908d031d941b4b7033
#
_cell.length_a   1.000
_cell.length_b   1.000
_cell.length_c   1.000
_cell.angle_alpha   90.00
_cell.angle_beta   90.00
_cell.angle_gamma   90.00
#
_symmetry.space_group_name_H-M   'P 1'
#
loop_
_entity.id
_entity.type
_entity.pdbx_description
1 polymer ?
#
loop_
_entity_poly.entity_id
_entity_poly.type
_entity_poly.pdbx_seq_one_letter_code
_entity_poly.pdbx_strand_id
1 'polypeptide(L)' 'MIKKEQAEHLLKDTTFIDVFAIIRAEQVKKFLKSGKSDTEAREDAYAMTQALNQFEHILKSAITNEVMKDKR' A
#
# COMPACT_ATOMS: atom_id res chain seq x y z
N MET A 1 -5.42 -6.07 16.08
CA MET A 1 -5.43 -6.69 14.75
C MET A 1 -6.69 -6.31 13.98
N ILE A 2 -6.58 -6.15 12.68
CA ILE A 2 -7.70 -5.72 11.85
C ILE A 2 -8.65 -6.88 11.58
N LYS A 3 -9.94 -6.63 11.74
CA LYS A 3 -10.96 -7.62 11.42
C LYS A 3 -11.26 -7.60 9.93
N LYS A 4 -11.72 -8.74 9.42
CA LYS A 4 -12.06 -8.88 8.01
C LYS A 4 -13.02 -7.79 7.53
N GLU A 5 -14.07 -7.54 8.31
CA GLU A 5 -15.08 -6.54 7.93
C GLU A 5 -14.50 -5.14 7.85
N GLN A 6 -13.56 -4.83 8.76
CA GLN A 6 -12.89 -3.53 8.76
C GLN A 6 -12.02 -3.38 7.52
N ALA A 7 -11.29 -4.42 7.16
CA ALA A 7 -10.44 -4.39 5.97
C ALA A 7 -11.27 -4.25 4.71
N GLU A 8 -12.36 -5.01 4.62
CA GLU A 8 -13.25 -4.93 3.47
C GLU A 8 -13.88 -3.55 3.33
N HIS A 9 -14.31 -2.98 4.47
CA HIS A 9 -14.90 -1.65 4.47
C HIS A 9 -13.92 -0.60 3.95
N LEU A 10 -12.68 -0.66 4.44
CA LEU A 10 -11.66 0.29 4.04
C LEU A 10 -11.31 0.16 2.56
N LEU A 11 -11.21 -1.05 2.06
CA LEU A 11 -10.88 -1.29 0.66
C LEU A 11 -12.00 -0.87 -0.30
N LYS A 12 -13.20 -0.65 0.23
CA LYS A 12 -14.33 -0.16 -0.57
C LYS A 12 -14.54 1.33 -0.42
N ASP A 13 -13.84 1.96 0.51
CA ASP A 13 -13.97 3.40 0.77
C ASP A 13 -13.30 4.17 -0.36
N THR A 14 -14.09 4.90 -1.14
CA THR A 14 -13.55 5.63 -2.29
C THR A 14 -12.56 6.71 -1.88
N THR A 15 -12.79 7.35 -0.74
CA THR A 15 -11.85 8.37 -0.25
C THR A 15 -10.50 7.75 0.07
N PHE A 16 -10.50 6.60 0.74
CA PHE A 16 -9.27 5.90 1.05
C PHE A 16 -8.54 5.50 -0.23
N ILE A 17 -9.29 4.93 -1.19
CA ILE A 17 -8.71 4.49 -2.46
C ILE A 17 -8.08 5.66 -3.20
N ASP A 18 -8.78 6.80 -3.23
CA ASP A 18 -8.28 7.99 -3.93
C ASP A 18 -7.02 8.54 -3.28
N VAL A 19 -7.02 8.67 -1.96
CA VAL A 19 -5.84 9.18 -1.23
C VAL A 19 -4.66 8.24 -1.42
N PHE A 20 -4.90 6.95 -1.33
CA PHE A 20 -3.86 5.94 -1.50
C PHE A 20 -3.25 6.03 -2.90
N ALA A 21 -4.10 6.20 -3.92
CA ALA A 21 -3.66 6.33 -5.31
C ALA A 21 -2.84 7.61 -5.51
N ILE A 22 -3.24 8.70 -4.85
CA ILE A 22 -2.51 9.95 -4.94
C ILE A 22 -1.11 9.80 -4.35
N ILE A 23 -1.00 9.20 -3.18
CA ILE A 23 0.29 8.99 -2.53
C ILE A 23 1.19 8.12 -3.41
N ARG A 24 0.63 7.05 -3.96
CA ARG A 24 1.39 6.15 -4.83
C ARG A 24 1.90 6.87 -6.08
N ALA A 25 1.03 7.67 -6.70
CA ALA A 25 1.40 8.43 -7.88
C ALA A 25 2.50 9.44 -7.58
N GLU A 26 2.48 10.04 -6.39
CA GLU A 26 3.53 10.97 -5.97
C GLU A 26 4.89 10.28 -5.85
N GLN A 27 4.91 9.05 -5.37
CA GLN A 27 6.15 8.31 -5.25
C GLN A 27 6.73 7.96 -6.62
N VAL A 28 5.87 7.57 -7.56
CA VAL A 28 6.30 7.30 -8.93
C VAL A 28 6.89 8.57 -9.54
N LYS A 29 6.25 9.70 -9.31
CA LYS A 29 6.72 10.99 -9.82
C LYS A 29 8.10 11.32 -9.27
N LYS A 30 8.29 11.16 -7.96
CA LYS A 30 9.57 11.40 -7.32
C LYS A 30 10.66 10.52 -7.91
N PHE A 31 10.35 9.26 -8.11
CA PHE A 31 11.30 8.30 -8.66
C PHE A 31 11.71 8.71 -10.08
N LEU A 32 10.73 9.07 -10.91
CA LEU A 32 10.99 9.43 -12.29
C LEU A 32 11.75 10.76 -12.44
N LYS A 33 11.55 11.68 -11.49
CA LYS A 33 12.23 12.96 -11.52
C LYS A 33 13.64 12.92 -10.94
N SER A 34 13.98 11.87 -10.20
CA SER A 34 15.28 11.77 -9.60
C SER A 34 16.33 11.51 -10.67
N GLY A 35 17.46 12.23 -10.58
CA GLY A 35 18.56 12.03 -11.49
C GLY A 35 19.44 10.87 -11.04
N LYS A 36 20.43 10.55 -11.86
CA LYS A 36 21.37 9.47 -11.54
C LYS A 36 22.11 9.71 -10.23
N SER A 37 22.36 10.97 -9.92
CA SER A 37 23.09 11.34 -8.71
C SER A 37 22.17 11.48 -7.49
N ASP A 38 20.88 11.41 -7.67
CA ASP A 38 19.92 11.61 -6.58
C ASP A 38 19.44 10.26 -6.04
N THR A 39 20.39 9.49 -5.52
CA THR A 39 20.15 8.15 -5.00
C THR A 39 19.22 8.20 -3.80
N GLU A 40 19.42 9.19 -2.93
CA GLU A 40 18.62 9.31 -1.72
C GLU A 40 17.14 9.49 -2.01
N ALA A 41 16.81 10.37 -2.95
CA ALA A 41 15.41 10.59 -3.31
C ALA A 41 14.78 9.33 -3.90
N ARG A 42 15.54 8.60 -4.70
CA ARG A 42 15.07 7.36 -5.30
C ARG A 42 14.84 6.28 -4.25
N GLU A 43 15.74 6.19 -3.28
CA GLU A 43 15.61 5.23 -2.19
C GLU A 43 14.43 5.56 -1.30
N ASP A 44 14.19 6.86 -1.04
CA ASP A 44 13.04 7.29 -0.26
C ASP A 44 11.74 6.94 -0.96
N ALA A 45 11.66 7.18 -2.27
CA ALA A 45 10.46 6.85 -3.05
C ALA A 45 10.23 5.34 -3.07
N TYR A 46 11.31 4.57 -3.19
CA TYR A 46 11.22 3.12 -3.17
C TYR A 46 10.73 2.62 -1.82
N ALA A 47 11.30 3.15 -0.73
CA ALA A 47 10.90 2.76 0.62
C ALA A 47 9.44 3.08 0.89
N MET A 48 8.96 4.24 0.45
CA MET A 48 7.57 4.60 0.61
C MET A 48 6.66 3.68 -0.19
N THR A 49 7.08 3.33 -1.42
CA THR A 49 6.32 2.40 -2.25
C THR A 49 6.21 1.04 -1.58
N GLN A 50 7.29 0.57 -0.97
CA GLN A 50 7.26 -0.70 -0.24
C GLN A 50 6.33 -0.62 0.97
N ALA A 51 6.33 0.51 1.67
CA ALA A 51 5.44 0.71 2.80
C ALA A 51 3.98 0.67 2.36
N LEU A 52 3.66 1.30 1.23
CA LEU A 52 2.31 1.28 0.68
C LEU A 52 1.90 -0.14 0.28
N ASN A 53 2.82 -0.87 -0.33
CA ASN A 53 2.56 -2.26 -0.70
C ASN A 53 2.30 -3.12 0.53
N GLN A 54 3.05 -2.89 1.59
CA GLN A 54 2.86 -3.64 2.83
C GLN A 54 1.52 -3.30 3.48
N PHE A 55 1.15 -2.04 3.47
CA PHE A 55 -0.14 -1.59 3.98
C PHE A 55 -1.27 -2.32 3.26
N GLU A 56 -1.20 -2.34 1.94
CA GLU A 56 -2.18 -3.02 1.11
C GLU A 56 -2.20 -4.52 1.38
N HIS A 57 -1.01 -5.09 1.54
CA HIS A 57 -0.88 -6.51 1.85
C HIS A 57 -1.54 -6.87 3.18
N ILE A 58 -1.36 -6.03 4.20
CA ILE A 58 -1.96 -6.26 5.51
C ILE A 58 -3.49 -6.28 5.39
N LEU A 59 -4.05 -5.33 4.65
CA LEU A 59 -5.50 -5.29 4.45
C LEU A 59 -6.02 -6.52 3.73
N LYS A 60 -5.34 -6.92 2.67
CA LYS A 60 -5.75 -8.09 1.91
C LYS A 60 -5.58 -9.38 2.70
N SER A 61 -4.54 -9.44 3.52
CA SER A 61 -4.28 -10.60 4.37
C SER A 61 -5.35 -10.77 5.44
N ALA A 62 -5.87 -9.65 5.96
CA ALA A 62 -6.93 -9.72 6.96
C ALA A 62 -8.16 -10.42 6.41
N ILE A 63 -8.42 -10.26 5.11
CA ILE A 63 -9.54 -10.92 4.45
C ILE A 63 -9.20 -12.37 4.12
N THR A 64 -8.02 -12.58 3.54
CA THR A 64 -7.61 -13.90 3.06
C THR A 64 -7.30 -14.88 4.18
N ASN A 65 -6.69 -14.39 5.26
CA ASN A 65 -6.30 -15.25 6.36
C ASN A 65 -7.47 -15.93 7.06
N GLU A 66 -8.62 -15.28 7.09
CA GLU A 66 -9.80 -15.92 7.65
C GLU A 66 -10.22 -17.14 6.83
N VAL A 67 -10.12 -17.01 5.52
CA VAL A 67 -10.44 -18.13 4.63
C VAL A 67 -9.41 -19.23 4.79
N MET A 68 -8.14 -18.87 4.88
CA MET A 68 -7.05 -19.84 5.01
C MET A 68 -7.08 -20.56 6.36
N LYS A 69 -7.53 -19.87 7.40
CA LYS A 69 -7.68 -20.46 8.72
C LYS A 69 -8.65 -21.62 8.70
N ASP A 70 -9.73 -21.48 7.94
CA ASP A 70 -10.76 -22.51 7.86
C ASP A 70 -10.28 -23.75 7.15
N LYS A 71 -9.22 -23.64 6.37
CA LYS A 71 -8.68 -24.76 5.60
C LYS A 71 -7.69 -25.59 6.39
N ARG A 72 -7.29 -25.12 7.55
CA ARG A 72 -6.38 -25.85 8.43
C ARG A 72 -7.15 -26.68 9.43
#